data_520316d38098161f20b9a0f452a271a5
#
_entry.id   520316d38098161f20b9a0f452a271a5
#
_cell.length_a   1.000
_cell.length_b   1.000
_cell.length_c   1.000
_cell.angle_alpha   90.00
_cell.angle_beta   90.00
_cell.angle_gamma   90.00
#
_symmetry.space_group_name_H-M   'P 1'
#
loop_
_entity.id
_entity.type
_entity.pdbx_description
1 polymer ?
#
loop_
_entity_poly.entity_id
_entity_poly.type
_entity_poly.pdbx_seq_one_letter_code
_entity_poly.pdbx_strand_id
1 'polypeptide(L)'
;NVIERIKQLKNDRGWTDYRLAMEAMIPQSTLASIYERNTPPKLDILDCLCHAFGITLAQFFQEDEATEIVTEDERRLLECFRKLPKEKRQALLRLLSDT
;
A
#
# COMPACT_ATOMS: atom_id res chain seq x y z
N ASN A 1 9.37 -3.56 -4.40
CA ASN A 1 9.18 -4.91 -4.92
C ASN A 1 7.70 -5.25 -5.01
N VAL A 2 7.29 -5.80 -6.15
CA VAL A 2 5.87 -6.08 -6.44
C VAL A 2 5.30 -7.11 -5.45
N ILE A 3 6.04 -8.15 -5.15
CA ILE A 3 5.58 -9.23 -4.26
C ILE A 3 5.42 -8.71 -2.83
N GLU A 4 6.36 -7.93 -2.35
CA GLU A 4 6.27 -7.30 -1.03
C GLU A 4 5.08 -6.35 -0.95
N ARG A 5 4.82 -5.63 -2.02
CA ARG A 5 3.67 -4.72 -2.10
C ARG A 5 2.35 -5.49 -2.01
N ILE A 6 2.24 -6.63 -2.70
CA ILE A 6 1.07 -7.50 -2.64
C ILE A 6 0.85 -7.97 -1.20
N LYS A 7 1.91 -8.45 -0.55
CA LYS A 7 1.84 -8.91 0.85
C LYS A 7 1.43 -7.79 1.80
N GLN A 8 1.96 -6.60 1.58
CA GLN A 8 1.62 -5.43 2.41
C GLN A 8 0.14 -5.07 2.28
N LEU A 9 -0.38 -4.98 1.06
CA LEU A 9 -1.78 -4.65 0.83
C LEU A 9 -2.72 -5.70 1.41
N LYS A 10 -2.33 -6.97 1.32
CA LYS A 10 -3.07 -8.07 1.93
C LYS A 10 -3.09 -7.94 3.45
N ASN A 11 -1.93 -7.71 4.06
CA ASN A 11 -1.80 -7.59 5.51
C ASN A 11 -2.54 -6.37 6.05
N ASP A 12 -2.50 -5.25 5.34
CA ASP A 12 -3.22 -4.03 5.72
C ASP A 12 -4.73 -4.26 5.83
N ARG A 13 -5.25 -5.19 5.02
CA ARG A 13 -6.66 -5.57 5.04
C ARG A 13 -6.99 -6.70 6.01
N GLY A 14 -5.96 -7.30 6.62
CA GLY A 14 -6.14 -8.45 7.50
C GLY A 14 -6.57 -9.70 6.74
N TRP A 15 -6.26 -9.79 5.45
CA TRP A 15 -6.65 -10.93 4.62
C TRP A 15 -5.61 -12.05 4.69
N THR A 16 -6.10 -13.29 4.54
CA THR A 16 -5.25 -14.45 4.30
C THR A 16 -4.97 -14.56 2.80
N ASP A 17 -4.02 -15.40 2.42
CA ASP A 17 -3.76 -15.71 1.00
C ASP A 17 -4.99 -16.35 0.35
N TYR A 18 -5.71 -17.18 1.07
CA TYR A 18 -6.97 -17.75 0.60
C TYR A 18 -7.99 -16.66 0.26
N ARG A 19 -8.15 -15.69 1.17
CA ARG A 19 -9.07 -14.58 0.96
C ARG A 19 -8.66 -13.75 -0.24
N LEU A 20 -7.37 -13.44 -0.38
CA LEU A 20 -6.87 -12.68 -1.52
C LEU A 20 -7.13 -13.40 -2.84
N ALA A 21 -6.85 -14.69 -2.90
CA ALA A 21 -7.08 -15.48 -4.11
C ALA A 21 -8.57 -15.49 -4.49
N MET A 22 -9.45 -15.64 -3.50
CA MET A 22 -10.90 -15.59 -3.71
C MET A 22 -11.35 -14.24 -4.25
N GLU A 23 -10.92 -13.16 -3.62
CA GLU A 23 -11.32 -11.80 -4.02
C GLU A 23 -10.77 -11.43 -5.40
N ALA A 24 -9.58 -11.92 -5.75
CA ALA A 24 -8.96 -11.70 -7.06
C ALA A 24 -9.49 -12.66 -8.13
N MET A 25 -10.27 -13.66 -7.73
CA MET A 25 -10.81 -14.68 -8.63
C MET A 25 -9.70 -15.47 -9.35
N ILE A 26 -8.62 -15.76 -8.64
CA ILE A 26 -7.51 -16.57 -9.14
C ILE A 26 -7.35 -17.82 -8.26
N PRO A 27 -6.79 -18.91 -8.81
CA PRO A 27 -6.51 -20.09 -7.99
C PRO A 27 -5.47 -19.80 -6.93
N GLN A 28 -5.61 -20.42 -5.74
CA GLN A 28 -4.59 -20.32 -4.69
C GLN A 28 -3.22 -20.77 -5.17
N SER A 29 -3.17 -21.79 -6.03
CA SER A 29 -1.92 -22.27 -6.60
C SER A 29 -1.19 -21.21 -7.41
N THR A 30 -1.92 -20.31 -8.06
CA THR A 30 -1.34 -19.19 -8.80
C THR A 30 -0.65 -18.23 -7.84
N LEU A 31 -1.30 -17.88 -6.75
CA LEU A 31 -0.73 -16.98 -5.73
C LEU A 31 0.49 -17.63 -5.06
N ALA A 32 0.40 -18.90 -4.69
CA ALA A 32 1.50 -19.64 -4.10
C ALA A 32 2.71 -19.70 -5.05
N SER A 33 2.45 -19.91 -6.34
CA SER A 33 3.49 -19.95 -7.37
C SER A 33 4.23 -18.61 -7.49
N ILE A 34 3.50 -17.49 -7.40
CA ILE A 34 4.09 -16.16 -7.41
C ILE A 34 5.07 -16.00 -6.25
N TYR A 35 4.67 -16.41 -5.05
CA TYR A 35 5.52 -16.31 -3.87
C TYR A 35 6.74 -17.21 -3.94
N GLU A 36 6.56 -18.45 -4.39
CA GLU A 36 7.65 -19.43 -4.50
C GLU A 36 8.71 -19.03 -5.50
N ARG A 37 8.28 -18.57 -6.68
CA ARG A 37 9.20 -18.18 -7.75
C ARG A 37 9.86 -16.83 -7.51
N ASN A 38 9.29 -16.04 -6.63
CA ASN A 38 9.76 -14.68 -6.35
C ASN A 38 9.90 -13.84 -7.63
N THR A 39 9.00 -14.07 -8.59
CA THR A 39 8.92 -13.32 -9.84
C THR A 39 7.62 -12.52 -9.86
N PRO A 40 7.64 -11.28 -10.38
CA PRO A 40 6.41 -10.51 -10.51
C PRO A 40 5.37 -11.25 -11.34
N PRO A 41 4.09 -11.20 -10.99
CA PRO A 41 3.04 -11.81 -11.78
C PRO A 41 2.90 -11.13 -13.13
N LYS A 42 2.28 -11.83 -14.07
CA LYS A 42 1.91 -11.24 -15.36
C LYS A 42 0.89 -10.13 -15.14
N LEU A 43 0.81 -9.22 -16.11
CA LEU A 43 -0.03 -8.03 -15.99
C LEU A 43 -1.50 -8.38 -15.74
N ASP A 44 -2.03 -9.41 -16.38
CA ASP A 44 -3.41 -9.83 -16.19
C ASP A 44 -3.68 -10.29 -14.76
N ILE A 45 -2.76 -11.05 -14.16
CA ILE A 45 -2.87 -11.47 -12.76
C ILE A 45 -2.72 -10.28 -11.82
N LEU A 46 -1.77 -9.40 -12.09
CA LEU A 46 -1.59 -8.19 -11.28
C LEU A 46 -2.84 -7.31 -11.31
N ASP A 47 -3.48 -7.19 -12.45
CA ASP A 47 -4.73 -6.45 -12.60
C ASP A 47 -5.85 -7.07 -11.74
N CYS A 48 -5.95 -8.40 -11.73
CA CYS A 48 -6.91 -9.11 -10.86
C CYS A 48 -6.64 -8.81 -9.38
N LEU A 49 -5.38 -8.80 -8.97
CA LEU A 49 -5.01 -8.49 -7.59
C LEU A 49 -5.35 -7.05 -7.24
N CYS A 50 -5.04 -6.11 -8.11
CA CYS A 50 -5.39 -4.70 -7.91
C CYS A 50 -6.91 -4.52 -7.80
N HIS A 51 -7.67 -5.21 -8.63
CA HIS A 51 -9.12 -5.19 -8.58
C HIS A 51 -9.64 -5.69 -7.23
N ALA A 52 -9.05 -6.77 -6.72
CA ALA A 52 -9.39 -7.31 -5.41
C ALA A 52 -9.13 -6.29 -4.29
N PHE A 53 -8.02 -5.56 -4.39
CA PHE A 53 -7.67 -4.53 -3.41
C PHE A 53 -8.48 -3.24 -3.58
N GLY A 54 -9.22 -3.08 -4.67
CA GLY A 54 -9.98 -1.86 -4.97
C GLY A 54 -9.10 -0.70 -5.38
N ILE A 55 -7.97 -0.95 -5.99
CA ILE A 55 -7.04 0.06 -6.46
C ILE A 55 -6.74 -0.12 -7.95
N THR A 56 -6.23 0.93 -8.57
CA THR A 56 -5.75 0.87 -9.96
C THR A 56 -4.29 0.40 -10.00
N LEU A 57 -3.82 0.00 -11.18
CA LEU A 57 -2.41 -0.31 -11.38
C LEU A 57 -1.52 0.90 -11.07
N ALA A 58 -1.96 2.10 -11.45
CA ALA A 58 -1.23 3.32 -11.14
C ALA A 58 -1.10 3.53 -9.64
N GLN A 59 -2.17 3.30 -8.88
CA GLN A 59 -2.15 3.40 -7.42
C GLN A 59 -1.26 2.34 -6.78
N PHE A 60 -1.22 1.15 -7.38
CA PHE A 60 -0.36 0.08 -6.89
C PHE A 60 1.12 0.47 -6.91
N PHE A 61 1.57 1.13 -7.98
CA PHE A 61 2.95 1.55 -8.13
C PHE A 61 3.26 2.92 -7.52
N GLN A 62 2.26 3.75 -7.33
CA GLN A 62 2.43 5.15 -6.89
C GLN A 62 3.01 5.27 -5.48
N GLU A 63 2.68 4.36 -4.57
CA GLU A 63 3.15 4.43 -3.19
C GLU A 63 4.66 4.17 -3.06
N ASP A 64 5.25 3.41 -3.98
CA ASP A 64 6.70 3.20 -3.98
C ASP A 64 7.46 4.50 -4.26
N GLU A 65 6.90 5.37 -5.09
CA GLU A 65 7.50 6.68 -5.37
C GLU A 65 7.37 7.64 -4.19
N ALA A 66 6.27 7.56 -3.44
CA ALA A 66 6.03 8.45 -2.31
C ALA A 66 6.98 8.18 -1.13
N THR A 67 7.43 6.94 -0.96
CA THR A 67 8.33 6.60 0.15
C THR A 67 9.78 7.01 -0.08
N GLU A 68 10.19 7.24 -1.32
CA GLU A 68 11.56 7.62 -1.66
C GLU A 68 11.86 9.09 -1.43
N ILE A 69 10.84 9.94 -1.35
CA ILE A 69 10.99 11.41 -1.31
C ILE A 69 10.97 11.96 0.12
N VAL A 70 10.54 11.17 1.10
CA VAL A 70 10.37 11.63 2.48
C VAL A 70 11.70 11.55 3.23
N THR A 71 12.21 12.69 3.68
CA THR A 71 13.40 12.75 4.52
C THR A 71 13.09 12.25 5.93
N GLU A 72 14.12 11.97 6.71
CA GLU A 72 13.97 11.56 8.12
C GLU A 72 13.21 12.61 8.94
N ASP A 73 13.51 13.88 8.72
CA ASP A 73 12.83 14.96 9.42
C ASP A 73 11.35 15.05 9.03
N GLU A 74 11.04 14.88 7.76
CA GLU A 74 9.66 14.87 7.28
C GLU A 74 8.89 13.69 7.85
N ARG A 75 9.53 12.51 7.93
CA ARG A 75 8.90 11.33 8.51
C ARG A 75 8.59 11.53 9.98
N ARG A 76 9.50 12.12 10.75
CA ARG A 76 9.28 12.46 12.16
C ARG A 76 8.13 13.43 12.33
N LEU A 77 8.07 14.44 11.47
CA LEU A 77 6.99 15.40 11.47
C LEU A 77 5.64 14.74 11.23
N LEU A 78 5.57 13.84 10.26
CA LEU A 78 4.34 13.11 9.95
C LEU A 78 3.90 12.22 11.11
N GLU A 79 4.83 11.53 11.75
CA GLU A 79 4.52 10.68 12.91
C GLU A 79 3.97 11.52 14.07
N CYS A 80 4.62 12.64 14.39
CA CYS A 80 4.17 13.55 15.42
C CYS A 80 2.80 14.14 15.09
N PHE A 81 2.60 14.53 13.83
CA PHE A 81 1.35 15.10 13.37
C PHE A 81 0.18 14.12 13.53
N ARG A 82 0.40 12.85 13.18
CA ARG A 82 -0.63 11.82 13.30
C ARG A 82 -1.07 11.56 14.74
N LYS A 83 -0.17 11.77 15.70
CA LYS A 83 -0.47 11.59 17.13
C LYS A 83 -1.22 12.76 17.74
N LEU A 84 -1.26 13.90 17.07
CA LEU A 84 -1.94 15.09 17.60
C LEU A 84 -3.46 14.96 17.51
N PRO A 85 -4.20 15.53 18.49
CA PRO A 85 -5.63 15.67 18.36
C PRO A 85 -5.99 16.54 17.16
N LYS A 86 -7.21 16.36 16.64
CA LYS A 86 -7.67 17.07 15.43
C LYS A 86 -7.50 18.59 15.54
N GLU A 87 -7.82 19.15 16.69
CA GLU A 87 -7.73 20.59 16.93
C GLU A 87 -6.30 21.11 16.81
N LYS A 88 -5.36 20.37 17.38
CA LYS A 88 -3.93 20.73 17.32
C LYS A 88 -3.38 20.55 15.91
N ARG A 89 -3.83 19.55 15.18
CA ARG A 89 -3.43 19.35 13.78
C ARG A 89 -3.87 20.54 12.93
N GLN A 90 -5.09 21.00 13.11
CA GLN A 90 -5.62 22.15 12.38
C GLN A 90 -4.88 23.44 12.73
N ALA A 91 -4.56 23.63 14.01
CA ALA A 91 -3.80 24.78 14.46
C ALA A 91 -2.40 24.80 13.84
N LEU A 92 -1.74 23.65 13.77
CA LEU A 92 -0.42 23.54 13.15
C LEU A 92 -0.47 23.84 11.66
N LEU A 93 -1.48 23.34 10.97
CA LEU A 93 -1.67 23.60 9.53
C LEU A 93 -1.88 25.08 9.26
N ARG A 94 -2.62 25.78 10.11
CA ARG A 94 -2.82 27.23 10.01
C ARG A 94 -1.51 27.98 10.19
N LEU A 95 -0.72 27.58 11.19
CA LEU A 95 0.57 28.19 11.45
C LEU A 95 1.50 28.06 10.24
N LEU A 96 1.54 26.90 9.63
CA LEU A 96 2.37 26.64 8.46
C LEU A 96 1.86 27.36 7.21
N SER A 97 0.55 27.56 7.10
CA SER A 97 -0.05 28.25 5.96
C SER A 97 0.17 29.76 5.98
N ASP A 98 0.38 30.32 7.16
CA ASP A 98 0.56 31.78 7.34
C ASP A 98 1.99 32.23 7.02
N THR A 99 2.87 31.31 6.69
CA THR A 99 4.21 31.64 6.25
C THR A 99 4.30 31.65 4.74
#